data_8e37b178babc8111aefce5c8ce0a97cd
#
_entry.id   8e37b178babc8111aefce5c8ce0a97cd
#
_cell.length_a   1.000
_cell.length_b   1.000
_cell.length_c   1.000
_cell.angle_alpha   90.00
_cell.angle_beta   90.00
_cell.angle_gamma   90.00
#
_symmetry.space_group_name_H-M   'P 1'
#
loop_
_entity.id
_entity.type
_entity.pdbx_description
1 polymer ?
#
loop_
_entity_poly.entity_id
_entity_poly.type
_entity_poly.pdbx_seq_one_letter_code
_entity_poly.pdbx_strand_id
1 'polypeptide(L)'
;MDNNLEKDIYYLVGQNIKKQRKIKGITQKKLSEITFYCYEFIRKIESKSACRNTFSLDTTAKIAKALNIDIRLLFEPLDETKIS
;
A
#
# COMPACT_ATOMS: atom_id res chain seq x y z
N MET A 1 -19.67 -0.70 13.03
CA MET A 1 -19.17 -0.99 13.39
C MET A 1 -18.33 -0.72 13.01
N ASP A 2 -18.23 -0.31 12.23
CA ASP A 2 -17.34 -0.45 12.33
C ASP A 2 -16.48 0.50 11.87
N ASN A 3 -16.02 1.37 12.65
CA ASN A 3 -15.02 2.28 12.38
C ASN A 3 -13.79 1.65 11.93
N ASN A 4 -13.60 0.44 12.31
CA ASN A 4 -12.40 -0.26 11.95
C ASN A 4 -12.33 -0.62 10.49
N LEU A 5 -13.46 -0.61 9.82
CA LEU A 5 -13.47 -0.95 8.43
C LEU A 5 -12.66 0.02 7.60
N GLU A 6 -12.74 1.32 7.89
CA GLU A 6 -11.95 2.28 7.16
C GLU A 6 -10.49 2.11 7.41
N LYS A 7 -10.12 1.89 8.67
CA LYS A 7 -8.73 1.69 8.97
C LYS A 7 -8.20 0.45 8.29
N ASP A 8 -9.03 -0.58 8.24
CA ASP A 8 -8.61 -1.82 7.64
C ASP A 8 -8.33 -1.70 6.17
N ILE A 9 -9.09 -0.86 5.46
CA ILE A 9 -8.87 -0.74 4.03
C ILE A 9 -7.54 -0.03 3.75
N TYR A 10 -7.18 0.96 4.53
CA TYR A 10 -5.91 1.62 4.32
C TYR A 10 -4.74 0.69 4.71
N TYR A 11 -4.91 -0.04 5.77
CA TYR A 11 -3.90 -1.00 6.17
C TYR A 11 -3.74 -2.07 5.08
N LEU A 12 -4.85 -2.58 4.59
CA LEU A 12 -4.82 -3.61 3.56
C LEU A 12 -4.09 -3.12 2.32
N VAL A 13 -4.44 -1.95 1.84
CA VAL A 13 -3.81 -1.42 0.66
C VAL A 13 -2.33 -1.15 0.90
N GLY A 14 -2.00 -0.60 2.06
CA GLY A 14 -0.59 -0.32 2.37
C GLY A 14 0.25 -1.58 2.41
N GLN A 15 -0.27 -2.64 3.02
CA GLN A 15 0.48 -3.88 3.09
C GLN A 15 0.59 -4.55 1.72
N ASN A 16 -0.43 -4.41 0.89
CA ASN A 16 -0.36 -4.94 -0.46
C ASN A 16 0.63 -4.15 -1.32
N ILE A 17 0.73 -2.85 -1.10
CA ILE A 17 1.74 -2.04 -1.78
C ILE A 17 3.12 -2.59 -1.43
N LYS A 18 3.35 -2.83 -0.16
CA LYS A 18 4.63 -3.35 0.29
C LYS A 18 4.92 -4.71 -0.34
N LYS A 19 3.91 -5.57 -0.37
CA LYS A 19 4.05 -6.90 -0.94
C LYS A 19 4.41 -6.82 -2.43
N GLN A 20 3.66 -6.05 -3.19
CA GLN A 20 3.90 -5.94 -4.61
C GLN A 20 5.23 -5.27 -4.91
N ARG A 21 5.58 -4.28 -4.09
CA ARG A 21 6.86 -3.62 -4.25
C ARG A 21 8.01 -4.61 -4.08
N LYS A 22 7.91 -5.45 -3.06
CA LYS A 22 8.96 -6.44 -2.83
C LYS A 22 9.01 -7.49 -3.93
N ILE A 23 7.86 -7.88 -4.42
CA ILE A 23 7.82 -8.83 -5.53
C ILE A 23 8.54 -8.26 -6.75
N LYS A 24 8.40 -6.95 -6.96
CA LYS A 24 9.05 -6.31 -8.09
C LYS A 24 10.48 -5.93 -7.82
N GLY A 25 10.96 -6.13 -6.59
CA GLY A 25 12.33 -5.78 -6.25
C GLY A 25 12.58 -4.29 -6.16
N ILE A 26 11.55 -3.53 -5.82
CA ILE A 26 11.66 -2.08 -5.77
C ILE A 26 11.70 -1.62 -4.31
N THR A 27 12.65 -0.77 -3.98
CA THR A 27 12.74 -0.24 -2.61
C THR A 27 11.72 0.86 -2.41
N GLN A 28 11.48 1.20 -1.14
CA GLN A 28 10.60 2.33 -0.83
C GLN A 28 11.14 3.62 -1.44
N LYS A 29 12.45 3.79 -1.38
CA LYS A 29 13.05 4.98 -1.93
C LYS A 29 12.84 5.05 -3.44
N LYS A 30 12.99 3.92 -4.11
CA LYS A 30 12.79 3.89 -5.55
C LYS A 30 11.34 4.21 -5.89
N LEU A 31 10.42 3.66 -5.12
CA LEU A 31 9.01 3.94 -5.35
C LEU A 31 8.72 5.43 -5.18
N SER A 32 9.33 6.05 -4.17
CA SER A 32 9.13 7.48 -3.98
C SER A 32 9.67 8.26 -5.17
N GLU A 33 10.78 7.84 -5.73
CA GLU A 33 11.35 8.52 -6.89
C GLU A 33 10.45 8.40 -8.11
N ILE A 34 9.90 7.22 -8.33
CA ILE A 34 9.06 6.98 -9.48
C ILE A 34 7.75 7.76 -9.39
N THR A 35 7.17 7.81 -8.20
CA THR A 35 5.87 8.44 -8.02
C THR A 35 5.97 9.93 -7.73
N PHE A 36 7.16 10.40 -7.40
CA PHE A 36 7.39 11.78 -6.95
C PHE A 36 6.73 12.07 -5.60
N TYR A 37 6.28 11.05 -4.89
CA TYR A 37 5.83 11.22 -3.52
C TYR A 37 7.07 11.19 -2.63
N CYS A 38 7.04 11.86 -1.50
CA CYS A 38 8.20 11.85 -0.65
C CYS A 38 8.33 10.50 0.05
N TYR A 39 9.57 10.19 0.38
CA TYR A 39 9.90 8.90 0.98
C TYR A 39 9.12 8.66 2.27
N GLU A 40 8.99 9.70 3.09
CA GLU A 40 8.25 9.57 4.33
C GLU A 40 6.81 9.17 4.09
N PHE A 41 6.21 9.70 3.04
CA PHE A 41 4.84 9.38 2.72
C PHE A 41 4.70 7.90 2.37
N ILE A 42 5.62 7.40 1.55
CA ILE A 42 5.61 5.99 1.18
C ILE A 42 5.82 5.12 2.42
N ARG A 43 6.75 5.51 3.26
CA ARG A 43 7.03 4.77 4.47
C ARG A 43 5.82 4.66 5.36
N LYS A 44 5.10 5.77 5.49
CA LYS A 44 3.92 5.79 6.34
C LYS A 44 2.79 4.96 5.78
N ILE A 45 2.61 4.98 4.46
CA ILE A 45 1.56 4.17 3.85
C ILE A 45 1.78 2.70 4.15
N GLU A 46 3.02 2.26 4.17
CA GLU A 46 3.34 0.84 4.38
C GLU A 46 3.48 0.46 5.84
N SER A 47 3.41 1.42 6.73
CA SER A 47 3.66 1.14 8.14
C SER A 47 2.48 0.43 8.79
N LYS A 48 2.76 -0.60 9.54
CA LYS A 48 1.71 -1.32 10.23
C LYS A 48 1.15 -0.52 11.39
N SER A 49 1.95 0.37 11.95
CA SER A 49 1.52 1.09 13.11
C SER A 49 0.88 2.42 12.80
N ALA A 50 0.90 2.84 11.56
CA ALA A 50 0.38 4.14 11.21
C ALA A 50 -1.04 4.05 10.72
N CYS A 51 -1.89 3.58 11.54
CA CYS A 51 -3.25 3.31 11.12
C CYS A 51 -4.06 4.55 10.85
N ARG A 52 -3.52 5.72 11.16
CA ARG A 52 -4.27 6.90 10.87
C ARG A 52 -3.99 7.50 9.55
N ASN A 53 -2.97 7.02 8.84
CA ASN A 53 -2.64 7.60 7.56
C ASN A 53 -3.65 7.17 6.53
N THR A 54 -4.18 8.15 5.83
CA THR A 54 -5.09 7.86 4.74
C THR A 54 -4.47 8.41 3.46
N PHE A 55 -4.98 7.96 2.34
CA PHE A 55 -4.50 8.44 1.06
C PHE A 55 -5.60 8.24 0.04
N SER A 56 -5.53 8.97 -1.04
CA SER A 56 -6.62 8.97 -2.00
C SER A 56 -6.54 7.80 -2.95
N LEU A 57 -7.64 7.54 -3.63
CA LEU A 57 -7.62 6.55 -4.68
C LEU A 57 -6.66 6.94 -5.78
N ASP A 58 -6.50 8.24 -5.99
CA ASP A 58 -5.56 8.72 -6.99
C ASP A 58 -4.14 8.30 -6.61
N THR A 59 -3.80 8.42 -5.34
CA THR A 59 -2.51 7.98 -4.86
C THR A 59 -2.34 6.47 -5.08
N THR A 60 -3.38 5.71 -4.74
CA THR A 60 -3.35 4.26 -4.91
C THR A 60 -3.15 3.91 -6.38
N ALA A 61 -3.85 4.60 -7.27
CA ALA A 61 -3.72 4.35 -8.70
C ALA A 61 -2.33 4.68 -9.21
N LYS A 62 -1.76 5.77 -8.72
CA LYS A 62 -0.42 6.14 -9.13
C LYS A 62 0.61 5.13 -8.70
N ILE A 63 0.46 4.60 -7.50
CA ILE A 63 1.39 3.60 -7.01
C ILE A 63 1.23 2.31 -7.80
N ALA A 64 0.00 1.91 -8.10
CA ALA A 64 -0.20 0.71 -8.89
C ALA A 64 0.43 0.85 -10.26
N LYS A 65 0.31 2.02 -10.86
CA LYS A 65 0.90 2.26 -12.15
C LYS A 65 2.42 2.22 -12.07
N ALA A 66 2.98 2.81 -11.02
CA ALA A 66 4.42 2.81 -10.83
C ALA A 66 4.95 1.39 -10.66
N LEU A 67 4.17 0.53 -10.03
CA LEU A 67 4.57 -0.85 -9.84
C LEU A 67 4.19 -1.72 -11.04
N ASN A 68 3.49 -1.15 -12.00
CA ASN A 68 3.05 -1.84 -13.21
C ASN A 68 2.18 -3.04 -12.87
N ILE A 69 1.21 -2.83 -12.01
CA ILE A 69 0.29 -3.88 -11.61
C ILE A 69 -1.13 -3.35 -11.74
N ASP A 70 -2.08 -4.29 -11.75
CA ASP A 70 -3.48 -3.94 -11.75
C ASP A 70 -3.81 -3.44 -10.35
N ILE A 71 -4.53 -2.32 -10.26
CA ILE A 71 -4.85 -1.74 -8.97
C ILE A 71 -5.63 -2.72 -8.09
N ARG A 72 -6.34 -3.67 -8.69
CA ARG A 72 -7.10 -4.64 -7.91
C ARG A 72 -6.21 -5.46 -7.01
N LEU A 73 -4.95 -5.65 -7.39
CA LEU A 73 -4.03 -6.41 -6.55
C LEU A 73 -3.78 -5.74 -5.22
N LEU A 74 -4.02 -4.44 -5.14
CA LEU A 74 -3.81 -3.73 -3.89
C LEU A 74 -4.97 -3.90 -2.93
N PHE A 75 -6.07 -4.49 -3.38
CA PHE A 75 -7.22 -4.72 -2.53
C PHE A 75 -7.43 -6.19 -2.20
N GLU A 76 -6.47 -7.03 -2.52
CA GLU A 76 -6.61 -8.44 -2.26
C GLU A 76 -6.38 -8.77 -0.79
N PRO A 77 -7.03 -9.81 -0.28
CA PRO A 77 -6.80 -10.18 1.11
C PRO A 77 -5.33 -10.52 1.35
N LEU A 78 -4.87 -10.22 2.53
CA LEU A 78 -3.50 -10.52 2.89
C LEU A 78 -3.31 -12.00 3.10
N ASP A 79 -2.15 -12.48 2.70
CA ASP A 79 -1.89 -13.90 2.77
C ASP A 79 -1.89 -14.49 4.14
N GLU A 80 -1.55 -13.72 5.11
CA GLU A 80 -1.45 -14.29 6.44
C GLU A 80 -2.77 -14.85 6.90
N THR A 81 -3.86 -14.47 6.29
CA THR A 81 -5.13 -14.99 6.72
C THR A 81 -5.32 -16.40 6.31
N LYS A 82 -4.56 -16.86 5.36
CA LYS A 82 -4.76 -18.18 4.93
C LYS A 82 -4.10 -19.16 5.75
N ILE A 83 -3.19 -18.77 6.52
CA ILE A 83 -2.49 -19.66 7.29
C ILE A 83 -3.28 -20.30 8.28
N SER A 84 -4.28 -19.75 8.72
CA SER A 84 -5.02 -20.34 9.79
C SER A 84 -5.77 -21.55 9.41
#